data_589c0e3d090e0b9a5bb8b8153365400c
#
_entry.id   589c0e3d090e0b9a5bb8b8153365400c
#
_cell.length_a   1.000
_cell.length_b   1.000
_cell.length_c   1.000
_cell.angle_alpha   90.00
_cell.angle_beta   90.00
_cell.angle_gamma   90.00
#
_symmetry.space_group_name_H-M   'P 1'
#
loop_
_entity.id
_entity.type
_entity.pdbx_description
1 polymer ?
#
loop_
_entity_poly.entity_id
_entity_poly.type
_entity_poly.pdbx_seq_one_letter_code
_entity_poly.pdbx_strand_id
1 'polypeptide(L)'
;NKVFDTIVSFFRSKLGILTVIGSIVIGLDSFLGSILNFPEHYEKFKNDYVYDHFLSGTWSTSTDYVVDHKELNIPYNQTLFIFDIDVDEKDNSINGMVRSPELCNYNPLTEIFRINSDEPSLYNVFFKRKLNIEYLVDGGYVPFASFSIENIDKKSGVMTLKKLNDISKVLPDFLYLTNKNEPSEEELNDLLEECMKHRF
;
A
#
# COMPACT_ATOMS: atom_id res chain seq x y z
N ASN A 1 -44.14 -39.84 -8.11
CA ASN A 1 -42.73 -39.93 -7.67
C ASN A 1 -42.72 -39.94 -6.13
N LYS A 2 -42.67 -41.15 -5.53
CA LYS A 2 -42.88 -41.36 -4.07
C LYS A 2 -42.03 -40.44 -3.18
N VAL A 3 -40.83 -40.11 -3.60
CA VAL A 3 -39.92 -39.24 -2.83
C VAL A 3 -40.45 -37.78 -2.79
N PHE A 4 -40.94 -37.29 -3.90
CA PHE A 4 -41.49 -35.95 -3.99
C PHE A 4 -42.77 -35.79 -3.15
N ASP A 5 -43.66 -36.79 -3.20
CA ASP A 5 -44.89 -36.81 -2.40
C ASP A 5 -44.61 -36.89 -0.90
N THR A 6 -43.54 -37.60 -0.50
CA THR A 6 -43.08 -37.68 0.91
C THR A 6 -42.54 -36.33 1.38
N ILE A 7 -41.72 -35.65 0.58
CA ILE A 7 -41.20 -34.33 0.91
C ILE A 7 -42.33 -33.29 1.05
N VAL A 8 -43.27 -33.28 0.10
CA VAL A 8 -44.43 -32.36 0.14
C VAL A 8 -45.31 -32.62 1.35
N SER A 9 -45.52 -33.90 1.71
CA SER A 9 -46.30 -34.25 2.90
C SER A 9 -45.64 -33.85 4.22
N PHE A 10 -44.28 -33.92 4.28
CA PHE A 10 -43.50 -33.44 5.42
C PHE A 10 -43.65 -31.93 5.60
N PHE A 11 -43.52 -31.13 4.54
CA PHE A 11 -43.72 -29.68 4.62
C PHE A 11 -45.15 -29.26 4.98
N ARG A 12 -46.13 -30.11 4.73
CA ARG A 12 -47.52 -29.87 5.12
C ARG A 12 -47.86 -30.32 6.56
N SER A 13 -46.98 -31.08 7.20
CA SER A 13 -47.17 -31.47 8.60
C SER A 13 -46.86 -30.30 9.55
N LYS A 14 -47.57 -30.22 10.68
CA LYS A 14 -47.29 -29.21 11.72
C LYS A 14 -45.84 -29.25 12.18
N LEU A 15 -45.25 -30.45 12.22
CA LEU A 15 -43.85 -30.67 12.60
C LEU A 15 -42.90 -30.12 11.54
N GLY A 16 -43.20 -30.35 10.24
CA GLY A 16 -42.37 -29.81 9.13
C GLY A 16 -42.41 -28.31 9.09
N ILE A 17 -43.52 -27.67 9.32
CA ILE A 17 -43.65 -26.21 9.39
C ILE A 17 -42.83 -25.66 10.58
N LEU A 18 -42.94 -26.28 11.76
CA LEU A 18 -42.19 -25.89 12.94
C LEU A 18 -40.66 -26.01 12.70
N THR A 19 -40.22 -27.08 12.04
CA THR A 19 -38.79 -27.27 11.71
C THR A 19 -38.28 -26.19 10.76
N VAL A 20 -39.08 -25.86 9.73
CA VAL A 20 -38.70 -24.78 8.78
C VAL A 20 -38.64 -23.43 9.48
N ILE A 21 -39.62 -23.10 10.29
CA ILE A 21 -39.64 -21.85 11.06
C ILE A 21 -38.42 -21.80 12.02
N GLY A 22 -38.17 -22.89 12.75
CA GLY A 22 -36.99 -22.96 13.63
C GLY A 22 -35.69 -22.80 12.90
N SER A 23 -35.52 -23.41 11.73
CA SER A 23 -34.31 -23.26 10.91
C SER A 23 -34.15 -21.82 10.39
N ILE A 24 -35.23 -21.16 10.02
CA ILE A 24 -35.20 -19.75 9.59
C ILE A 24 -34.81 -18.84 10.77
N VAL A 25 -35.38 -19.06 11.96
CA VAL A 25 -35.06 -18.23 13.13
C VAL A 25 -33.61 -18.40 13.52
N ILE A 26 -33.08 -19.64 13.57
CA ILE A 26 -31.66 -19.88 13.89
C ILE A 26 -30.75 -19.29 12.79
N GLY A 27 -31.15 -19.44 11.51
CA GLY A 27 -30.40 -18.88 10.40
C GLY A 27 -30.39 -17.35 10.42
N LEU A 28 -31.51 -16.71 10.77
CA LEU A 28 -31.57 -15.26 10.92
C LEU A 28 -30.74 -14.75 12.09
N ASP A 29 -30.78 -15.45 13.22
CA ASP A 29 -29.96 -15.06 14.39
C ASP A 29 -28.48 -15.14 14.08
N SER A 30 -28.03 -16.22 13.45
CA SER A 30 -26.64 -16.37 12.98
C SER A 30 -26.26 -15.33 11.92
N PHE A 31 -27.18 -14.99 11.03
CA PHE A 31 -26.97 -13.99 9.99
C PHE A 31 -26.90 -12.57 10.57
N LEU A 32 -27.80 -12.23 11.48
CA LEU A 32 -27.79 -10.94 12.19
C LEU A 32 -26.55 -10.81 13.08
N GLY A 33 -26.18 -11.87 13.79
CA GLY A 33 -24.92 -11.91 14.56
C GLY A 33 -23.68 -11.68 13.67
N SER A 34 -23.66 -12.28 12.48
CA SER A 34 -22.58 -12.07 11.52
C SER A 34 -22.55 -10.64 10.98
N ILE A 35 -23.73 -10.03 10.74
CA ILE A 35 -23.81 -8.61 10.31
C ILE A 35 -23.37 -7.67 11.43
N LEU A 36 -23.80 -7.91 12.65
CA LEU A 36 -23.45 -7.07 13.80
C LEU A 36 -21.93 -7.13 14.14
N ASN A 37 -21.32 -8.30 13.96
CA ASN A 37 -19.88 -8.49 14.19
C ASN A 37 -19.04 -8.22 12.94
N PHE A 38 -19.65 -7.93 11.80
CA PHE A 38 -18.95 -7.68 10.55
C PHE A 38 -17.89 -6.57 10.66
N PRO A 39 -18.15 -5.43 11.33
CA PRO A 39 -17.15 -4.40 11.48
C PRO A 39 -15.89 -4.91 12.21
N GLU A 40 -16.05 -5.65 13.30
CA GLU A 40 -14.93 -6.21 14.08
C GLU A 40 -14.15 -7.26 13.28
N HIS A 41 -14.84 -8.16 12.59
CA HIS A 41 -14.23 -9.14 11.70
C HIS A 41 -13.55 -8.48 10.49
N TYR A 42 -14.12 -7.40 9.98
CA TYR A 42 -13.56 -6.64 8.88
C TYR A 42 -12.27 -5.93 9.31
N GLU A 43 -12.27 -5.26 10.46
CA GLU A 43 -11.06 -4.61 10.99
C GLU A 43 -9.96 -5.65 11.29
N LYS A 44 -10.30 -6.78 11.86
CA LYS A 44 -9.35 -7.86 12.07
C LYS A 44 -8.79 -8.40 10.76
N PHE A 45 -9.63 -8.65 9.76
CA PHE A 45 -9.19 -9.07 8.43
C PHE A 45 -8.28 -8.02 7.79
N LYS A 46 -8.64 -6.76 7.89
CA LYS A 46 -7.85 -5.64 7.37
C LYS A 46 -6.46 -5.60 8.03
N ASN A 47 -6.40 -5.75 9.36
CA ASN A 47 -5.15 -5.77 10.10
C ASN A 47 -4.30 -7.01 9.78
N ASP A 48 -4.89 -8.19 9.66
CA ASP A 48 -4.17 -9.44 9.43
C ASP A 48 -3.68 -9.61 7.98
N TYR A 49 -4.40 -9.07 6.99
CA TYR A 49 -4.18 -9.35 5.56
C TYR A 49 -3.89 -8.12 4.69
N VAL A 50 -4.27 -6.93 5.14
CA VAL A 50 -4.13 -5.70 4.35
C VAL A 50 -3.06 -4.79 4.93
N TYR A 51 -2.91 -4.80 6.25
CA TYR A 51 -1.90 -4.01 6.92
C TYR A 51 -0.50 -4.63 6.76
N ASP A 52 0.43 -3.82 6.32
CA ASP A 52 1.80 -4.26 6.12
C ASP A 52 2.79 -3.35 6.85
N HIS A 53 3.04 -3.66 8.12
CA HIS A 53 4.08 -2.99 8.94
C HIS A 53 5.47 -3.01 8.29
N PHE A 54 5.69 -3.96 7.38
CA PHE A 54 6.95 -4.08 6.68
C PHE A 54 7.25 -2.86 5.80
N LEU A 55 6.21 -2.10 5.42
CA LEU A 55 6.38 -0.89 4.60
C LEU A 55 6.94 0.29 5.39
N SER A 56 6.73 0.35 6.72
CA SER A 56 7.25 1.45 7.54
C SER A 56 8.77 1.41 7.62
N GLY A 57 9.38 2.58 7.51
CA GLY A 57 10.82 2.76 7.57
C GLY A 57 11.38 3.47 6.36
N THR A 58 12.71 3.54 6.31
CA THR A 58 13.43 4.17 5.21
C THR A 58 13.68 3.17 4.10
N TRP A 59 13.31 3.54 2.89
CA TRP A 59 13.53 2.79 1.66
C TRP A 59 14.36 3.63 0.70
N SER A 60 15.39 3.05 0.12
CA SER A 60 16.25 3.80 -0.80
C SER A 60 16.60 3.00 -2.05
N THR A 61 16.96 3.72 -3.10
CA THR A 61 17.55 3.11 -4.31
C THR A 61 19.07 2.93 -4.18
N SER A 62 19.65 3.23 -2.99
CA SER A 62 21.07 3.03 -2.74
C SER A 62 21.46 1.57 -2.93
N THR A 63 22.53 1.34 -3.69
CA THR A 63 23.03 0.01 -4.04
C THR A 63 24.39 -0.29 -3.42
N ASP A 64 24.95 0.64 -2.64
CA ASP A 64 26.33 0.55 -2.15
C ASP A 64 26.63 -0.70 -1.32
N TYR A 65 25.61 -1.33 -0.74
CA TYR A 65 25.74 -2.54 0.06
C TYR A 65 24.97 -3.75 -0.50
N VAL A 66 24.36 -3.62 -1.67
CA VAL A 66 23.67 -4.77 -2.30
C VAL A 66 24.72 -5.65 -2.97
N VAL A 67 25.24 -6.59 -2.21
CA VAL A 67 26.27 -7.57 -2.63
C VAL A 67 25.81 -8.36 -3.87
N ASP A 68 24.51 -8.40 -4.14
CA ASP A 68 23.92 -9.18 -5.24
C ASP A 68 22.80 -8.46 -6.00
N HIS A 69 23.08 -7.23 -6.47
CA HIS A 69 22.16 -6.51 -7.35
C HIS A 69 21.76 -7.35 -8.58
N LYS A 70 22.60 -8.28 -9.03
CA LYS A 70 22.30 -9.22 -10.13
C LYS A 70 21.26 -10.26 -9.73
N GLU A 71 21.33 -10.81 -8.51
CA GLU A 71 20.31 -11.76 -8.02
C GLU A 71 18.97 -11.07 -7.78
N LEU A 72 18.99 -9.80 -7.34
CA LEU A 72 17.80 -9.00 -7.08
C LEU A 72 17.27 -8.33 -8.35
N ASN A 73 18.00 -8.44 -9.47
CA ASN A 73 17.65 -7.80 -10.75
C ASN A 73 17.42 -6.28 -10.64
N ILE A 74 18.20 -5.62 -9.79
CA ILE A 74 18.15 -4.17 -9.55
C ILE A 74 19.14 -3.49 -10.49
N PRO A 75 18.76 -2.46 -11.26
CA PRO A 75 19.68 -1.68 -12.07
C PRO A 75 20.73 -0.99 -11.20
N TYR A 76 22.01 -1.12 -11.56
CA TYR A 76 23.13 -0.57 -10.79
C TYR A 76 23.21 0.98 -10.78
N ASN A 77 22.62 1.64 -11.77
CA ASN A 77 22.69 3.10 -11.94
C ASN A 77 21.29 3.74 -11.81
N GLN A 78 20.67 3.60 -10.67
CA GLN A 78 19.49 4.40 -10.36
C GLN A 78 19.94 5.69 -9.67
N THR A 79 19.29 6.81 -10.00
CA THR A 79 19.42 8.01 -9.19
C THR A 79 18.91 7.74 -7.78
N LEU A 80 19.54 8.39 -6.81
CA LEU A 80 19.18 8.24 -5.41
C LEU A 80 17.76 8.75 -5.14
N PHE A 81 16.91 7.85 -4.68
CA PHE A 81 15.61 8.15 -4.10
C PHE A 81 15.57 7.63 -2.68
N ILE A 82 15.11 8.44 -1.76
CA ILE A 82 14.92 8.09 -0.35
C ILE A 82 13.47 8.32 0.01
N PHE A 83 12.79 7.26 0.41
CA PHE A 83 11.41 7.26 0.86
C PHE A 83 11.39 6.97 2.35
N ASP A 84 10.98 7.92 3.16
CA ASP A 84 10.67 7.70 4.57
C ASP A 84 9.18 7.45 4.68
N ILE A 85 8.81 6.20 4.93
CA ILE A 85 7.42 5.72 4.93
C ILE A 85 6.96 5.45 6.34
N ASP A 86 5.80 5.98 6.69
CA ASP A 86 5.06 5.67 7.91
C ASP A 86 3.68 5.14 7.55
N VAL A 87 3.31 4.01 8.15
CA VAL A 87 2.01 3.37 7.95
C VAL A 87 1.18 3.58 9.20
N ASP A 88 0.09 4.33 9.09
CA ASP A 88 -0.80 4.59 10.20
C ASP A 88 -1.48 3.31 10.69
N GLU A 89 -1.37 3.03 11.99
CA GLU A 89 -1.89 1.81 12.61
C GLU A 89 -3.43 1.74 12.63
N LYS A 90 -4.12 2.88 12.50
CA LYS A 90 -5.58 2.93 12.61
C LYS A 90 -6.27 2.64 11.29
N ASP A 91 -5.82 3.31 10.23
CA ASP A 91 -6.46 3.26 8.93
C ASP A 91 -5.58 2.63 7.85
N ASN A 92 -4.34 2.24 8.20
CA ASN A 92 -3.35 1.67 7.30
C ASN A 92 -3.01 2.58 6.11
N SER A 93 -3.25 3.89 6.21
CA SER A 93 -2.77 4.83 5.22
C SER A 93 -1.25 4.93 5.26
N ILE A 94 -0.65 5.16 4.11
CA ILE A 94 0.78 5.45 4.02
C ILE A 94 0.92 6.97 4.02
N ASN A 95 1.78 7.46 4.89
CA ASN A 95 2.26 8.82 4.91
C ASN A 95 3.78 8.79 4.86
N GLY A 96 4.39 9.89 4.44
CA GLY A 96 5.84 9.92 4.41
C GLY A 96 6.40 11.05 3.60
N MET A 97 7.68 10.93 3.32
CA MET A 97 8.45 11.91 2.56
C MET A 97 9.33 11.21 1.54
N VAL A 98 9.57 11.88 0.42
CA VAL A 98 10.53 11.43 -0.58
C VAL A 98 11.50 12.55 -0.90
N ARG A 99 12.76 12.17 -1.05
CA ARG A 99 13.87 13.04 -1.41
C ARG A 99 14.64 12.43 -2.56
N SER A 100 15.04 13.26 -3.51
CA SER A 100 15.86 12.87 -4.65
C SER A 100 16.44 14.12 -5.31
N PRO A 101 17.63 14.05 -5.93
CA PRO A 101 18.17 15.14 -6.72
C PRO A 101 17.23 15.60 -7.84
N GLU A 102 16.55 14.67 -8.51
CA GLU A 102 15.59 15.01 -9.58
C GLU A 102 14.41 15.84 -9.07
N LEU A 103 13.94 15.55 -7.87
CA LEU A 103 12.87 16.32 -7.25
C LEU A 103 13.35 17.73 -6.87
N CYS A 104 14.55 17.85 -6.35
CA CYS A 104 15.17 19.15 -6.04
C CYS A 104 15.34 20.00 -7.30
N ASN A 105 15.77 19.39 -8.40
CA ASN A 105 15.94 20.08 -9.68
C ASN A 105 14.60 20.61 -10.23
N TYR A 106 13.51 19.90 -9.98
CA TYR A 106 12.17 20.33 -10.40
C TYR A 106 11.65 21.49 -9.55
N ASN A 107 11.78 21.42 -8.24
CA ASN A 107 11.38 22.47 -7.32
C ASN A 107 12.44 22.74 -6.25
N PRO A 108 13.38 23.64 -6.52
CA PRO A 108 14.49 23.95 -5.62
C PRO A 108 14.06 24.62 -4.32
N LEU A 109 12.82 25.11 -4.22
CA LEU A 109 12.27 25.68 -2.99
C LEU A 109 11.78 24.62 -1.99
N THR A 110 11.58 23.39 -2.46
CA THR A 110 11.05 22.30 -1.65
C THR A 110 11.98 21.07 -1.76
N GLU A 111 12.76 20.80 -0.73
CA GLU A 111 13.63 19.62 -0.68
C GLU A 111 12.84 18.34 -0.41
N ILE A 112 11.65 18.47 0.14
CA ILE A 112 10.85 17.38 0.65
C ILE A 112 9.52 17.35 -0.08
N PHE A 113 9.25 16.22 -0.70
CA PHE A 113 7.95 15.90 -1.28
C PHE A 113 7.22 14.95 -0.32
N ARG A 114 5.94 15.21 -0.12
CA ARG A 114 5.10 14.35 0.70
C ARG A 114 4.67 13.12 -0.09
N ILE A 115 4.65 11.99 0.60
CA ILE A 115 4.02 10.77 0.12
C ILE A 115 2.73 10.56 0.88
N ASN A 116 1.68 10.18 0.17
CA ASN A 116 0.46 9.68 0.78
C ASN A 116 -0.12 8.51 -0.03
N SER A 117 -0.97 7.73 0.61
CA SER A 117 -1.82 6.76 -0.06
C SER A 117 -3.24 6.90 0.45
N ASP A 118 -4.19 6.46 -0.37
CA ASP A 118 -5.56 6.26 0.10
C ASP A 118 -5.58 5.17 1.19
N GLU A 119 -6.60 5.24 2.07
CA GLU A 119 -6.88 4.16 3.01
C GLU A 119 -7.04 2.84 2.26
N PRO A 120 -6.39 1.77 2.73
CA PRO A 120 -6.59 0.46 2.10
C PRO A 120 -8.03 0.02 2.28
N SER A 121 -8.64 -0.37 1.18
CA SER A 121 -9.99 -0.92 1.13
C SER A 121 -9.92 -2.39 0.68
N LEU A 122 -11.04 -3.10 0.76
CA LEU A 122 -11.13 -4.44 0.16
C LEU A 122 -10.76 -4.44 -1.32
N TYR A 123 -10.93 -3.31 -1.97
CA TYR A 123 -10.51 -3.12 -3.36
C TYR A 123 -8.99 -3.27 -3.52
N ASN A 124 -8.21 -2.81 -2.55
CA ASN A 124 -6.75 -2.89 -2.58
C ASN A 124 -6.20 -4.31 -2.36
N VAL A 125 -7.01 -5.25 -1.88
CA VAL A 125 -6.66 -6.68 -1.86
C VAL A 125 -6.57 -7.23 -3.29
N PHE A 126 -7.37 -6.69 -4.21
CA PHE A 126 -7.39 -7.09 -5.62
C PHE A 126 -6.60 -6.16 -6.53
N PHE A 127 -6.34 -4.94 -6.10
CA PHE A 127 -5.65 -3.92 -6.88
C PHE A 127 -4.42 -3.41 -6.13
N LYS A 128 -3.38 -3.11 -6.88
CA LYS A 128 -2.12 -2.63 -6.33
C LYS A 128 -2.30 -1.29 -5.62
N ARG A 129 -1.67 -1.15 -4.48
CA ARG A 129 -1.70 0.07 -3.68
C ARG A 129 -0.98 1.20 -4.42
N LYS A 130 -1.54 2.39 -4.36
CA LYS A 130 -0.95 3.59 -4.96
C LYS A 130 -0.24 4.42 -3.89
N LEU A 131 0.90 4.98 -4.28
CA LEU A 131 1.61 6.02 -3.56
C LEU A 131 1.50 7.30 -4.39
N ASN A 132 0.97 8.36 -3.81
CA ASN A 132 0.92 9.68 -4.42
C ASN A 132 2.07 10.51 -3.88
N ILE A 133 2.77 11.20 -4.76
CA ILE A 133 3.80 12.17 -4.41
C ILE A 133 3.22 13.55 -4.65
N GLU A 134 3.33 14.41 -3.66
CA GLU A 134 2.80 15.76 -3.64
C GLU A 134 3.88 16.74 -3.19
N TYR A 135 3.80 17.98 -3.62
CA TYR A 135 4.66 19.05 -3.16
C TYR A 135 3.85 20.27 -2.71
N LEU A 136 4.44 21.08 -1.86
CA LEU A 136 3.78 22.23 -1.26
C LEU A 136 3.89 23.45 -2.20
N VAL A 137 2.73 24.05 -2.55
CA VAL A 137 2.64 25.29 -3.30
C VAL A 137 1.63 26.20 -2.62
N ASP A 138 2.03 27.41 -2.29
CA ASP A 138 1.15 28.44 -1.71
C ASP A 138 0.32 27.96 -0.49
N GLY A 139 0.90 27.07 0.32
CA GLY A 139 0.26 26.51 1.50
C GLY A 139 -0.68 25.33 1.24
N GLY A 140 -0.79 24.85 0.00
CA GLY A 140 -1.54 23.65 -0.39
C GLY A 140 -0.67 22.57 -1.00
N TYR A 141 -1.07 21.31 -0.86
CA TYR A 141 -0.39 20.20 -1.53
C TYR A 141 -0.93 20.00 -2.94
N VAL A 142 -0.03 19.90 -3.90
CA VAL A 142 -0.34 19.69 -5.32
C VAL A 142 0.20 18.34 -5.75
N PRO A 143 -0.61 17.51 -6.44
CA PRO A 143 -0.13 16.24 -6.98
C PRO A 143 1.04 16.44 -7.93
N PHE A 144 2.09 15.62 -7.79
CA PHE A 144 3.28 15.64 -8.63
C PHE A 144 3.40 14.36 -9.47
N ALA A 145 3.35 13.22 -8.80
CA ALA A 145 3.44 11.92 -9.43
C ALA A 145 2.67 10.87 -8.65
N SER A 146 2.44 9.72 -9.26
CA SER A 146 1.91 8.55 -8.57
C SER A 146 2.58 7.26 -9.05
N PHE A 147 2.75 6.34 -8.12
CA PHE A 147 3.30 5.02 -8.34
C PHE A 147 2.34 3.94 -7.84
N SER A 148 2.36 2.75 -8.47
CA SER A 148 1.78 1.54 -7.90
C SER A 148 2.88 0.69 -7.27
N ILE A 149 2.60 0.11 -6.12
CA ILE A 149 3.47 -0.92 -5.52
C ILE A 149 3.23 -2.21 -6.31
N GLU A 150 4.22 -2.60 -7.13
CA GLU A 150 4.12 -3.77 -8.00
C GLU A 150 4.41 -5.05 -7.24
N ASN A 151 5.44 -5.02 -6.41
CA ASN A 151 5.90 -6.16 -5.64
C ASN A 151 6.63 -5.69 -4.37
N ILE A 152 6.51 -6.50 -3.32
CA ILE A 152 7.28 -6.37 -2.09
C ILE A 152 7.83 -7.75 -1.76
N ASP A 153 9.12 -7.93 -1.91
CA ASP A 153 9.80 -9.13 -1.44
C ASP A 153 10.31 -8.90 0.00
N LYS A 154 9.56 -9.38 0.95
CA LYS A 154 9.88 -9.25 2.38
C LYS A 154 11.18 -9.98 2.77
N LYS A 155 11.57 -11.01 2.01
CA LYS A 155 12.78 -11.77 2.28
C LYS A 155 14.03 -11.00 1.86
N SER A 156 14.04 -10.46 0.68
CA SER A 156 15.14 -9.64 0.17
C SER A 156 15.09 -8.20 0.70
N GLY A 157 13.95 -7.73 1.18
CA GLY A 157 13.74 -6.33 1.57
C GLY A 157 13.68 -5.39 0.37
N VAL A 158 13.14 -5.85 -0.75
CA VAL A 158 13.04 -5.06 -1.98
C VAL A 158 11.59 -4.74 -2.29
N MET A 159 11.33 -3.49 -2.61
CA MET A 159 10.05 -3.00 -3.10
C MET A 159 10.21 -2.46 -4.53
N THR A 160 9.32 -2.86 -5.42
CA THR A 160 9.27 -2.36 -6.79
C THR A 160 8.08 -1.43 -6.96
N LEU A 161 8.36 -0.20 -7.35
CA LEU A 161 7.34 0.78 -7.70
C LEU A 161 7.30 0.97 -9.21
N LYS A 162 6.08 1.08 -9.76
CA LYS A 162 5.84 1.41 -11.16
C LYS A 162 5.14 2.75 -11.26
N LYS A 163 5.69 3.62 -12.06
CA LYS A 163 5.09 4.93 -12.34
C LYS A 163 3.74 4.79 -13.03
N LEU A 164 2.73 5.46 -12.48
CA LEU A 164 1.40 5.57 -13.07
C LEU A 164 1.22 6.92 -13.76
N ASN A 165 1.67 7.97 -13.11
CA ASN A 165 1.60 9.34 -13.60
C ASN A 165 2.81 10.13 -13.11
N ASP A 166 3.24 11.12 -13.91
CA ASP A 166 4.33 12.01 -13.59
C ASP A 166 4.17 13.30 -14.41
N ILE A 167 3.85 14.39 -13.73
CA ILE A 167 3.63 15.70 -14.37
C ILE A 167 4.95 16.26 -14.92
N SER A 168 6.05 16.00 -14.22
CA SER A 168 7.37 16.52 -14.58
C SER A 168 8.04 15.76 -15.73
N LYS A 169 7.67 14.48 -15.91
CA LYS A 169 8.30 13.53 -16.84
C LYS A 169 9.78 13.24 -16.55
N VAL A 170 10.24 13.55 -15.33
CA VAL A 170 11.64 13.32 -14.92
C VAL A 170 11.82 12.03 -14.13
N LEU A 171 10.74 11.48 -13.57
CA LEU A 171 10.83 10.27 -12.76
C LEU A 171 10.95 9.02 -13.64
N PRO A 172 11.72 8.01 -13.19
CA PRO A 172 11.85 6.75 -13.91
C PRO A 172 10.54 5.94 -13.91
N ASP A 173 10.37 5.06 -14.90
CA ASP A 173 9.17 4.23 -15.03
C ASP A 173 9.07 3.17 -13.92
N PHE A 174 10.22 2.73 -13.40
CA PHE A 174 10.32 1.81 -12.28
C PHE A 174 11.35 2.32 -11.28
N LEU A 175 11.03 2.16 -10.00
CA LEU A 175 11.95 2.36 -8.88
C LEU A 175 12.07 1.03 -8.13
N TYR A 176 13.30 0.66 -7.84
CA TYR A 176 13.64 -0.51 -7.03
C TYR A 176 14.25 -0.01 -5.73
N LEU A 177 13.51 -0.17 -4.65
CA LEU A 177 13.86 0.36 -3.33
C LEU A 177 14.21 -0.80 -2.40
N THR A 178 15.17 -0.59 -1.52
CA THR A 178 15.50 -1.52 -0.45
C THR A 178 15.40 -0.85 0.91
N ASN A 179 14.97 -1.62 1.91
CA ASN A 179 14.95 -1.18 3.31
C ASN A 179 16.10 -1.77 4.14
N LYS A 180 17.01 -2.51 3.49
CA LYS A 180 18.17 -3.12 4.19
C LYS A 180 19.36 -2.21 4.25
N ASN A 181 19.40 -1.20 3.38
CA ASN A 181 20.50 -0.28 3.26
C ASN A 181 19.99 1.12 3.53
N GLU A 182 20.45 1.71 4.62
CA GLU A 182 20.32 3.15 4.82
C GLU A 182 21.32 3.84 3.89
N PRO A 183 20.94 4.97 3.27
CA PRO A 183 21.86 5.76 2.49
C PRO A 183 23.08 6.16 3.35
N SER A 184 24.24 6.10 2.78
CA SER A 184 25.46 6.53 3.47
C SER A 184 25.43 8.03 3.77
N GLU A 185 26.23 8.49 4.73
CA GLU A 185 26.37 9.93 5.02
C GLU A 185 26.88 10.69 3.78
N GLU A 186 27.71 10.07 2.97
CA GLU A 186 28.23 10.63 1.73
C GLU A 186 27.10 10.85 0.71
N GLU A 187 26.26 9.83 0.45
CA GLU A 187 25.10 9.93 -0.44
C GLU A 187 24.10 10.99 0.03
N LEU A 188 23.88 11.11 1.34
CA LEU A 188 23.01 12.14 1.91
C LEU A 188 23.59 13.54 1.74
N ASN A 189 24.88 13.70 1.93
CA ASN A 189 25.57 14.98 1.74
C ASN A 189 25.57 15.39 0.26
N ASP A 190 25.82 14.46 -0.65
CA ASP A 190 25.78 14.68 -2.09
C ASP A 190 24.38 15.11 -2.55
N LEU A 191 23.36 14.45 -2.03
CA LEU A 191 21.97 14.83 -2.29
C LEU A 191 21.66 16.24 -1.82
N LEU A 192 22.07 16.59 -0.60
CA LEU A 192 21.86 17.92 -0.04
C LEU A 192 22.63 18.98 -0.84
N GLU A 193 23.89 18.70 -1.21
CA GLU A 193 24.70 19.60 -2.04
C GLU A 193 24.05 19.84 -3.40
N GLU A 194 23.56 18.78 -4.06
CA GLU A 194 22.88 18.89 -5.34
C GLU A 194 21.60 19.73 -5.23
N CYS A 195 20.79 19.49 -4.18
CA CYS A 195 19.59 20.28 -3.91
C CYS A 195 19.90 21.76 -3.64
N MET A 196 21.05 22.06 -3.01
CA MET A 196 21.45 23.44 -2.73
C MET A 196 21.96 24.18 -3.96
N LYS A 197 22.59 23.50 -4.94
CA LYS A 197 23.10 24.12 -6.17
C LYS A 197 22.03 24.85 -6.98
N HIS A 198 20.79 24.42 -6.87
CA HIS A 198 19.66 24.96 -7.64
C HIS A 198 18.86 26.05 -6.89
N ARG A 199 19.29 26.41 -5.66
CA ARG A 199 18.62 27.47 -4.87
C ARG A 199 19.10 28.91 -5.19
N PHE A 200 20.18 29.03 -5.92
CA PHE A 200 20.81 30.31 -6.30
C PHE A 200 20.97 30.35 -7.80
#